data_3502f5f6fde9882b1cefcbaa423135a8
#
_entry.id   3502f5f6fde9882b1cefcbaa423135a8
#
_cell.length_a   1.000
_cell.length_b   1.000
_cell.length_c   1.000
_cell.angle_alpha   90.00
_cell.angle_beta   90.00
_cell.angle_gamma   90.00
#
_symmetry.space_group_name_H-M   'P 1'
#
loop_
_entity.id
_entity.type
_entity.pdbx_description
1 polymer ?
#
loop_
_entity_poly.entity_id
_entity_poly.type
_entity_poly.pdbx_seq_one_letter_code
_entity_poly.pdbx_strand_id
1 'polypeptide(L)'
;PKESYKTFAHQIADAIPPAGCDNQRGGWYDMMERTLKDGEEHYRRVWHDRKAWWQQEQGILAYYIMAGVYNDKPEYLRFAREGTAFYNGWFLDYESGGIYFNVLANGQPYALGSERGKGSHSMAGYHSFELCFLAAIYSNLLVTKQPMDFYFRPDPQGWPDNKLRVAPDLLPAGSVELAEVWIDDKPYYDFDKSGMIVSLPDSDKPLRVRVRIEPAGLGFSADLMSFENGIGRFALDGDLTKSKLPLFKKELEKLTGLTGIVVDMTNMKTIDDTGWNY
;
A
#
# COMPACT_ATOMS: atom_id res chain seq x y z
N PRO A 1 -3.30 7.54 13.60
CA PRO A 1 -4.68 8.00 13.75
C PRO A 1 -5.14 7.86 15.20
N LYS A 2 -6.07 8.73 15.65
CA LYS A 2 -6.69 8.59 16.99
C LYS A 2 -7.48 7.28 17.01
N GLU A 3 -7.48 6.57 18.14
CA GLU A 3 -8.17 5.29 18.28
C GLU A 3 -9.68 5.40 18.01
N SER A 4 -10.29 6.53 18.39
CA SER A 4 -11.69 6.82 18.08
C SER A 4 -11.99 6.83 16.56
N TYR A 5 -11.06 7.24 15.72
CA TYR A 5 -11.25 7.23 14.26
C TYR A 5 -11.19 5.81 13.71
N LYS A 6 -10.32 4.95 14.25
CA LYS A 6 -10.24 3.53 13.86
C LYS A 6 -11.53 2.81 14.25
N THR A 7 -12.02 3.02 15.48
CA THR A 7 -13.29 2.45 15.95
C THR A 7 -14.44 2.87 15.06
N PHE A 8 -14.52 4.15 14.69
CA PHE A 8 -15.59 4.66 13.84
C PHE A 8 -15.50 4.09 12.41
N ALA A 9 -14.30 4.03 11.83
CA ALA A 9 -14.08 3.43 10.51
C ALA A 9 -14.53 1.95 10.50
N HIS A 10 -14.23 1.21 11.57
CA HIS A 10 -14.62 -0.17 11.73
C HIS A 10 -16.15 -0.33 11.79
N GLN A 11 -16.83 0.51 12.58
CA GLN A 11 -18.29 0.52 12.67
C GLN A 11 -18.96 0.79 11.32
N ILE A 12 -18.42 1.73 10.54
CA ILE A 12 -18.91 2.02 9.19
C ILE A 12 -18.67 0.83 8.25
N ALA A 13 -17.46 0.26 8.26
CA ALA A 13 -17.12 -0.86 7.40
C ALA A 13 -17.97 -2.11 7.67
N ASP A 14 -18.38 -2.33 8.91
CA ASP A 14 -19.29 -3.43 9.27
C ASP A 14 -20.77 -3.13 8.96
N ALA A 15 -21.16 -1.85 8.97
CA ALA A 15 -22.55 -1.43 8.70
C ALA A 15 -22.91 -1.38 7.20
N ILE A 16 -21.93 -1.06 6.33
CA ILE A 16 -22.18 -0.90 4.89
C ILE A 16 -22.60 -2.19 4.17
N PRO A 17 -21.96 -3.37 4.40
CA PRO A 17 -22.26 -4.56 3.63
C PRO A 17 -23.73 -5.03 3.73
N PRO A 18 -24.34 -5.14 4.90
CA PRO A 18 -25.73 -5.56 5.01
C PRO A 18 -26.71 -4.54 4.42
N ALA A 19 -26.32 -3.25 4.37
CA ALA A 19 -27.18 -2.19 3.90
C ALA A 19 -27.10 -1.95 2.38
N GLY A 20 -25.89 -1.99 1.81
CA GLY A 20 -25.66 -1.48 0.46
C GLY A 20 -24.84 -2.34 -0.49
N CYS A 21 -24.24 -3.46 -0.04
CA CYS A 21 -23.53 -4.35 -0.95
C CYS A 21 -24.46 -5.20 -1.80
N ASP A 22 -24.07 -5.43 -3.04
CA ASP A 22 -24.65 -6.46 -3.90
C ASP A 22 -23.97 -7.81 -3.62
N ASN A 23 -24.57 -8.61 -2.76
CA ASN A 23 -24.01 -9.90 -2.36
C ASN A 23 -24.01 -10.96 -3.47
N GLN A 24 -24.67 -10.71 -4.60
CA GLN A 24 -24.72 -11.64 -5.73
C GLN A 24 -23.65 -11.35 -6.78
N ARG A 25 -23.33 -10.05 -6.99
CA ARG A 25 -22.48 -9.61 -8.12
C ARG A 25 -21.27 -8.75 -7.68
N GLY A 26 -21.24 -8.35 -6.42
CA GLY A 26 -20.22 -7.46 -5.87
C GLY A 26 -20.49 -5.97 -6.13
N GLY A 27 -19.74 -5.13 -5.44
CA GLY A 27 -19.90 -3.67 -5.46
C GLY A 27 -21.08 -3.16 -4.63
N TRP A 28 -21.37 -1.89 -4.75
CA TRP A 28 -22.30 -1.16 -3.89
C TRP A 28 -23.38 -0.46 -4.70
N TYR A 29 -24.62 -0.54 -4.23
CA TYR A 29 -25.73 0.23 -4.79
C TYR A 29 -25.57 1.72 -4.51
N ASP A 30 -26.03 2.56 -5.44
CA ASP A 30 -25.86 4.00 -5.36
C ASP A 30 -26.55 4.61 -4.13
N MET A 31 -27.80 4.25 -3.87
CA MET A 31 -28.56 4.77 -2.73
C MET A 31 -29.52 3.75 -2.14
N MET A 32 -29.44 3.61 -0.82
CA MET A 32 -30.30 2.72 -0.05
C MET A 32 -31.16 3.51 0.93
N GLU A 33 -32.35 3.02 1.27
CA GLU A 33 -33.14 3.57 2.37
C GLU A 33 -32.34 3.41 3.69
N ARG A 34 -32.45 4.42 4.55
CA ARG A 34 -31.66 4.48 5.77
C ARG A 34 -32.11 3.48 6.85
N THR A 35 -33.37 3.11 6.80
CA THR A 35 -33.99 2.23 7.82
C THR A 35 -34.56 0.99 7.19
N LEU A 36 -34.33 -0.14 7.84
CA LEU A 36 -35.01 -1.37 7.53
C LEU A 36 -36.48 -1.27 7.97
N LYS A 37 -37.42 -1.58 7.11
CA LYS A 37 -38.85 -1.53 7.45
C LYS A 37 -39.29 -2.78 8.18
N ASP A 38 -40.32 -2.66 9.00
CA ASP A 38 -40.86 -3.76 9.77
C ASP A 38 -41.29 -4.92 8.84
N GLY A 39 -40.82 -6.11 9.13
CA GLY A 39 -41.10 -7.32 8.36
C GLY A 39 -40.24 -7.49 7.10
N GLU A 40 -39.28 -6.62 6.85
CA GLU A 40 -38.32 -6.77 5.73
C GLU A 40 -36.97 -7.26 6.22
N GLU A 41 -36.35 -8.12 5.45
CA GLU A 41 -35.00 -8.65 5.70
C GLU A 41 -33.91 -7.82 5.04
N HIS A 42 -34.27 -6.94 4.08
CA HIS A 42 -33.31 -6.18 3.28
C HIS A 42 -33.72 -4.72 3.16
N TYR A 43 -32.73 -3.83 3.14
CA TYR A 43 -32.92 -2.42 2.85
C TYR A 43 -33.39 -2.23 1.43
N ARG A 44 -34.31 -1.29 1.22
CA ARG A 44 -34.81 -0.93 -0.12
C ARG A 44 -33.83 -0.03 -0.84
N ARG A 45 -33.66 -0.25 -2.14
CA ARG A 45 -32.95 0.68 -3.03
C ARG A 45 -33.83 1.88 -3.33
N VAL A 46 -33.25 3.07 -3.24
CA VAL A 46 -33.99 4.32 -3.53
C VAL A 46 -34.12 4.53 -5.03
N TRP A 47 -33.05 4.29 -5.78
CA TRP A 47 -33.00 4.46 -7.24
C TRP A 47 -32.68 3.12 -7.90
N HIS A 48 -33.70 2.23 -7.99
CA HIS A 48 -33.49 0.91 -8.54
C HIS A 48 -32.13 0.28 -8.18
N ASP A 49 -31.55 -0.53 -9.03
CA ASP A 49 -30.34 -1.30 -8.75
C ASP A 49 -29.07 -0.70 -9.40
N ARG A 50 -29.04 0.62 -9.65
CA ARG A 50 -27.88 1.25 -10.23
C ARG A 50 -26.71 1.33 -9.23
N LYS A 51 -25.50 1.37 -9.79
CA LYS A 51 -24.22 1.54 -9.09
C LYS A 51 -23.47 2.67 -9.77
N ALA A 52 -22.89 3.60 -8.98
CA ALA A 52 -22.12 4.73 -9.49
C ALA A 52 -20.62 4.45 -9.44
N TRP A 53 -19.86 4.88 -10.44
CA TRP A 53 -18.43 4.62 -10.60
C TRP A 53 -17.62 5.06 -9.38
N TRP A 54 -17.78 6.29 -8.93
CA TRP A 54 -17.01 6.87 -7.82
C TRP A 54 -17.25 6.16 -6.49
N GLN A 55 -18.46 5.67 -6.27
CA GLN A 55 -18.78 4.89 -5.07
C GLN A 55 -18.09 3.53 -5.08
N GLN A 56 -18.03 2.88 -6.26
CA GLN A 56 -17.26 1.64 -6.37
C GLN A 56 -15.79 1.91 -6.09
N GLU A 57 -15.21 2.94 -6.67
CA GLU A 57 -13.79 3.30 -6.48
C GLU A 57 -13.49 3.57 -5.01
N GLN A 58 -14.31 4.38 -4.34
CA GLN A 58 -14.15 4.67 -2.90
C GLN A 58 -14.41 3.45 -2.02
N GLY A 59 -15.39 2.63 -2.35
CA GLY A 59 -15.68 1.40 -1.64
C GLY A 59 -14.55 0.38 -1.75
N ILE A 60 -14.02 0.15 -2.95
CA ILE A 60 -12.86 -0.72 -3.19
C ILE A 60 -11.67 -0.25 -2.37
N LEU A 61 -11.34 1.05 -2.46
CA LEU A 61 -10.22 1.64 -1.73
C LEU A 61 -10.41 1.50 -0.21
N ALA A 62 -11.59 1.86 0.30
CA ALA A 62 -11.88 1.76 1.74
C ALA A 62 -11.69 0.34 2.26
N TYR A 63 -12.16 -0.67 1.55
CA TYR A 63 -12.02 -2.06 1.98
C TYR A 63 -10.61 -2.62 1.80
N TYR A 64 -9.80 -2.13 0.84
CA TYR A 64 -8.36 -2.44 0.81
C TYR A 64 -7.62 -1.81 1.99
N ILE A 65 -7.95 -0.57 2.37
CA ILE A 65 -7.39 0.08 3.57
C ILE A 65 -7.76 -0.73 4.82
N MET A 66 -9.04 -1.07 4.98
CA MET A 66 -9.51 -1.85 6.12
C MET A 66 -8.85 -3.23 6.19
N ALA A 67 -8.72 -3.93 5.05
CA ALA A 67 -8.04 -5.23 4.98
C ALA A 67 -6.54 -5.14 5.35
N GLY A 68 -5.88 -4.06 4.98
CA GLY A 68 -4.47 -3.83 5.32
C GLY A 68 -4.25 -3.44 6.79
N VAL A 69 -5.25 -2.81 7.43
CA VAL A 69 -5.16 -2.36 8.82
C VAL A 69 -5.69 -3.42 9.80
N TYR A 70 -6.71 -4.17 9.42
CA TYR A 70 -7.38 -5.18 10.27
C TYR A 70 -7.23 -6.57 9.65
N ASN A 71 -6.11 -7.22 9.94
CA ASN A 71 -5.74 -8.53 9.38
C ASN A 71 -6.60 -9.70 9.89
N ASP A 72 -7.39 -9.48 10.95
CA ASP A 72 -8.31 -10.45 11.56
C ASP A 72 -9.70 -10.48 10.91
N LYS A 73 -9.93 -9.63 9.89
CA LYS A 73 -11.21 -9.46 9.17
C LYS A 73 -11.08 -9.82 7.68
N PRO A 74 -11.02 -11.10 7.31
CA PRO A 74 -10.83 -11.53 5.92
C PRO A 74 -11.97 -11.08 4.99
N GLU A 75 -13.16 -10.80 5.53
CA GLU A 75 -14.30 -10.30 4.77
C GLU A 75 -14.03 -8.92 4.15
N TYR A 76 -13.19 -8.07 4.74
CA TYR A 76 -12.85 -6.78 4.13
C TYR A 76 -12.11 -6.96 2.81
N LEU A 77 -11.16 -7.89 2.75
CA LEU A 77 -10.47 -8.20 1.50
C LEU A 77 -11.41 -8.82 0.47
N ARG A 78 -12.37 -9.63 0.91
CA ARG A 78 -13.40 -10.20 0.03
C ARG A 78 -14.24 -9.09 -0.62
N PHE A 79 -14.76 -8.12 0.15
CA PHE A 79 -15.52 -7.00 -0.38
C PHE A 79 -14.71 -6.14 -1.36
N ALA A 80 -13.44 -5.85 -1.06
CA ALA A 80 -12.55 -5.14 -1.98
C ALA A 80 -12.41 -5.89 -3.31
N ARG A 81 -12.17 -7.20 -3.28
CA ARG A 81 -11.99 -8.05 -4.48
C ARG A 81 -13.25 -8.20 -5.29
N GLU A 82 -14.40 -8.45 -4.63
CA GLU A 82 -15.71 -8.54 -5.29
C GLU A 82 -16.09 -7.21 -5.96
N GLY A 83 -15.87 -6.06 -5.27
CA GLY A 83 -16.06 -4.74 -5.84
C GLY A 83 -15.13 -4.50 -7.03
N THR A 84 -13.85 -4.84 -6.92
CA THR A 84 -12.87 -4.74 -8.02
C THR A 84 -13.26 -5.60 -9.22
N ALA A 85 -13.72 -6.82 -9.00
CA ALA A 85 -14.15 -7.71 -10.07
C ALA A 85 -15.37 -7.14 -10.81
N PHE A 86 -16.37 -6.62 -10.08
CA PHE A 86 -17.52 -5.97 -10.68
C PHE A 86 -17.12 -4.70 -11.44
N TYR A 87 -16.27 -3.86 -10.84
CA TYR A 87 -15.82 -2.62 -11.46
C TYR A 87 -15.07 -2.88 -12.77
N ASN A 88 -14.09 -3.78 -12.73
CA ASN A 88 -13.32 -4.11 -13.93
C ASN A 88 -14.18 -4.77 -15.02
N GLY A 89 -15.15 -5.62 -14.63
CA GLY A 89 -16.00 -6.30 -15.59
C GLY A 89 -17.04 -5.42 -16.27
N TRP A 90 -17.52 -4.37 -15.62
CA TRP A 90 -18.73 -3.67 -16.07
C TRP A 90 -18.61 -2.14 -16.18
N PHE A 91 -17.71 -1.50 -15.42
CA PHE A 91 -17.51 -0.06 -15.52
C PHE A 91 -16.49 0.34 -16.59
N LEU A 92 -15.50 -0.51 -16.85
CA LEU A 92 -14.45 -0.22 -17.84
C LEU A 92 -14.94 -0.61 -19.24
N ASP A 93 -14.86 0.33 -20.18
CA ASP A 93 -15.08 0.04 -21.61
C ASP A 93 -13.74 -0.31 -22.26
N TYR A 94 -13.49 -1.59 -22.46
CA TYR A 94 -12.25 -2.08 -23.05
C TYR A 94 -12.16 -1.88 -24.57
N GLU A 95 -13.29 -1.62 -25.25
CA GLU A 95 -13.31 -1.42 -26.70
C GLU A 95 -13.01 0.03 -27.07
N SER A 96 -13.71 0.98 -26.44
CA SER A 96 -13.62 2.40 -26.76
C SER A 96 -12.90 3.22 -25.69
N GLY A 97 -12.48 2.58 -24.60
CA GLY A 97 -11.88 3.24 -23.44
C GLY A 97 -12.86 4.03 -22.59
N GLY A 98 -12.37 4.44 -21.42
CA GLY A 98 -13.14 5.22 -20.46
C GLY A 98 -13.96 4.38 -19.49
N ILE A 99 -14.71 5.07 -18.64
CA ILE A 99 -15.45 4.50 -17.51
C ILE A 99 -16.91 4.93 -17.63
N TYR A 100 -17.84 3.99 -17.48
CA TYR A 100 -19.27 4.33 -17.41
C TYR A 100 -19.58 5.03 -16.09
N PHE A 101 -20.41 6.08 -16.14
CA PHE A 101 -20.80 6.83 -14.94
C PHE A 101 -21.63 5.96 -13.99
N ASN A 102 -22.65 5.31 -14.51
CA ASN A 102 -23.49 4.37 -13.78
C ASN A 102 -23.68 3.08 -14.58
N VAL A 103 -23.75 1.98 -13.88
CA VAL A 103 -24.21 0.69 -14.41
C VAL A 103 -25.32 0.12 -13.52
N LEU A 104 -26.18 -0.70 -14.09
CA LEU A 104 -27.13 -1.50 -13.31
C LEU A 104 -26.46 -2.71 -12.66
N ALA A 105 -27.11 -3.32 -11.69
CA ALA A 105 -26.56 -4.51 -11.02
C ALA A 105 -26.24 -5.68 -11.97
N ASN A 106 -26.93 -5.77 -13.10
CA ASN A 106 -26.65 -6.75 -14.14
C ASN A 106 -25.49 -6.38 -15.09
N GLY A 107 -24.80 -5.27 -14.83
CA GLY A 107 -23.66 -4.81 -15.62
C GLY A 107 -24.03 -3.93 -16.84
N GLN A 108 -25.30 -3.72 -17.12
CA GLN A 108 -25.72 -2.87 -18.24
C GLN A 108 -25.46 -1.39 -17.95
N PRO A 109 -24.85 -0.65 -18.89
CA PRO A 109 -24.67 0.79 -18.72
C PRO A 109 -26.01 1.51 -18.53
N TYR A 110 -26.05 2.41 -17.56
CA TYR A 110 -27.25 3.19 -17.30
C TYR A 110 -27.42 4.29 -18.39
N ALA A 111 -28.58 4.30 -19.04
CA ALA A 111 -28.80 5.13 -20.24
C ALA A 111 -29.78 6.29 -20.04
N LEU A 112 -30.19 6.58 -18.79
CA LEU A 112 -31.16 7.62 -18.49
C LEU A 112 -30.53 8.84 -17.81
N GLY A 113 -31.11 10.02 -18.05
CA GLY A 113 -30.71 11.27 -17.41
C GLY A 113 -29.36 11.83 -17.88
N SER A 114 -28.83 12.79 -17.12
CA SER A 114 -27.56 13.47 -17.38
C SER A 114 -26.32 12.63 -17.02
N GLU A 115 -26.48 11.57 -16.23
CA GLU A 115 -25.44 10.69 -15.74
C GLU A 115 -25.36 9.40 -16.54
N ARG A 116 -25.77 9.45 -17.79
CA ARG A 116 -25.72 8.34 -18.74
C ARG A 116 -24.38 8.27 -19.47
N GLY A 117 -23.99 7.07 -19.86
CA GLY A 117 -22.79 6.87 -20.67
C GLY A 117 -21.49 7.08 -19.89
N LYS A 118 -20.45 7.58 -20.56
CA LYS A 118 -19.09 7.68 -20.05
C LYS A 118 -18.61 9.11 -19.78
N GLY A 119 -19.35 10.10 -20.13
CA GLY A 119 -18.99 11.51 -19.94
C GLY A 119 -20.10 12.24 -19.23
N SER A 120 -19.83 12.81 -18.08
CA SER A 120 -20.79 13.60 -17.32
C SER A 120 -20.10 14.80 -16.71
N HIS A 121 -20.89 15.84 -16.38
CA HIS A 121 -20.42 17.09 -15.79
C HIS A 121 -19.63 16.93 -14.47
N SER A 122 -19.87 15.85 -13.74
CA SER A 122 -19.22 15.58 -12.46
C SER A 122 -18.17 14.48 -12.53
N MET A 123 -17.92 13.91 -13.71
CA MET A 123 -16.93 12.88 -13.87
C MET A 123 -15.52 13.46 -13.85
N ALA A 124 -14.74 13.09 -12.86
CA ALA A 124 -13.36 13.55 -12.69
C ALA A 124 -12.42 12.36 -12.47
N GLY A 125 -11.26 12.41 -13.10
CA GLY A 125 -10.27 11.32 -13.04
C GLY A 125 -9.61 11.13 -11.68
N TYR A 126 -9.77 12.05 -10.73
CA TYR A 126 -9.07 11.97 -9.46
C TYR A 126 -9.46 10.71 -8.65
N HIS A 127 -10.72 10.32 -8.63
CA HIS A 127 -11.18 9.10 -7.96
C HIS A 127 -10.48 7.86 -8.52
N SER A 128 -10.40 7.73 -9.84
CA SER A 128 -9.75 6.59 -10.49
C SER A 128 -8.25 6.57 -10.26
N PHE A 129 -7.57 7.73 -10.34
CA PHE A 129 -6.13 7.82 -10.03
C PHE A 129 -5.85 7.58 -8.56
N GLU A 130 -6.68 8.10 -7.66
CA GLU A 130 -6.59 7.84 -6.22
C GLU A 130 -6.73 6.35 -5.94
N LEU A 131 -7.76 5.69 -6.49
CA LEU A 131 -7.94 4.24 -6.34
C LEU A 131 -6.71 3.47 -6.85
N CYS A 132 -6.26 3.72 -8.07
CA CYS A 132 -5.13 2.99 -8.65
C CYS A 132 -3.86 3.14 -7.81
N PHE A 133 -3.55 4.36 -7.37
CA PHE A 133 -2.35 4.64 -6.59
C PHE A 133 -2.44 4.07 -5.16
N LEU A 134 -3.50 4.40 -4.43
CA LEU A 134 -3.62 4.00 -3.04
C LEU A 134 -3.91 2.51 -2.88
N ALA A 135 -4.76 1.92 -3.74
CA ALA A 135 -5.02 0.48 -3.70
C ALA A 135 -3.75 -0.33 -4.01
N ALA A 136 -2.90 0.13 -4.93
CA ALA A 136 -1.60 -0.50 -5.19
C ALA A 136 -0.70 -0.48 -3.94
N ILE A 137 -0.61 0.67 -3.24
CA ILE A 137 0.19 0.81 -2.02
C ILE A 137 -0.33 -0.13 -0.92
N TYR A 138 -1.63 -0.05 -0.60
CA TYR A 138 -2.22 -0.88 0.46
C TYR A 138 -2.18 -2.38 0.11
N SER A 139 -2.53 -2.73 -1.12
CA SER A 139 -2.52 -4.11 -1.58
C SER A 139 -1.12 -4.71 -1.51
N ASN A 140 -0.10 -4.03 -2.04
CA ASN A 140 1.27 -4.57 -2.03
C ASN A 140 1.85 -4.57 -0.61
N LEU A 141 1.89 -3.44 0.06
CA LEU A 141 2.66 -3.30 1.30
C LEU A 141 1.94 -3.90 2.51
N LEU A 142 0.60 -3.82 2.60
CA LEU A 142 -0.12 -4.27 3.80
C LEU A 142 -0.89 -5.57 3.63
N VAL A 143 -1.42 -5.87 2.44
CA VAL A 143 -2.22 -7.07 2.20
C VAL A 143 -1.36 -8.24 1.74
N THR A 144 -0.64 -8.09 0.63
CA THR A 144 0.20 -9.16 0.06
C THR A 144 1.61 -9.21 0.64
N LYS A 145 1.98 -8.21 1.44
CA LYS A 145 3.31 -8.11 2.07
C LYS A 145 4.45 -8.16 1.05
N GLN A 146 4.28 -7.47 -0.09
CA GLN A 146 5.29 -7.37 -1.13
C GLN A 146 5.94 -5.99 -1.14
N PRO A 147 7.24 -5.88 -1.48
CA PRO A 147 7.91 -4.60 -1.61
C PRO A 147 7.35 -3.79 -2.79
N MET A 148 7.53 -2.47 -2.72
CA MET A 148 7.11 -1.56 -3.77
C MET A 148 8.16 -0.48 -4.00
N ASP A 149 8.44 -0.18 -5.27
CA ASP A 149 9.39 0.86 -5.67
C ASP A 149 8.67 2.20 -5.88
N PHE A 150 9.28 3.28 -5.34
CA PHE A 150 8.82 4.66 -5.54
C PHE A 150 9.93 5.47 -6.21
N TYR A 151 9.54 6.46 -7.01
CA TYR A 151 10.44 7.25 -7.83
C TYR A 151 10.29 8.73 -7.54
N PHE A 152 11.41 9.40 -7.30
CA PHE A 152 11.47 10.83 -7.00
C PHE A 152 12.48 11.51 -7.91
N ARG A 153 12.28 12.80 -8.14
CA ARG A 153 13.22 13.64 -8.87
C ARG A 153 13.51 14.94 -8.09
N PRO A 154 14.17 14.83 -6.92
CA PRO A 154 14.52 15.99 -6.14
C PRO A 154 15.59 16.83 -6.84
N ASP A 155 15.50 18.14 -6.62
CA ASP A 155 16.59 19.08 -6.89
C ASP A 155 17.27 19.38 -5.55
N PRO A 156 18.52 18.91 -5.30
CA PRO A 156 19.18 19.08 -4.01
C PRO A 156 19.35 20.54 -3.60
N GLN A 157 19.50 21.46 -4.55
CA GLN A 157 19.62 22.90 -4.25
C GLN A 157 18.31 23.50 -3.67
N GLY A 158 17.17 22.86 -3.90
CA GLY A 158 15.86 23.25 -3.38
C GLY A 158 15.54 22.68 -1.98
N TRP A 159 16.41 21.83 -1.41
CA TRP A 159 16.16 21.13 -0.14
C TRP A 159 17.12 21.61 0.94
N PRO A 160 16.64 22.24 2.02
CA PRO A 160 17.49 22.97 2.98
C PRO A 160 18.54 22.13 3.70
N ASP A 161 18.30 20.85 3.87
CA ASP A 161 19.15 19.93 4.65
C ASP A 161 19.61 18.70 3.85
N ASN A 162 19.43 18.70 2.53
CA ASN A 162 19.74 17.59 1.64
C ASN A 162 19.07 16.27 2.05
N LYS A 163 17.91 16.32 2.73
CA LYS A 163 17.18 15.14 3.20
C LYS A 163 15.87 14.97 2.45
N LEU A 164 15.73 13.86 1.73
CA LEU A 164 14.50 13.47 1.08
C LEU A 164 13.74 12.48 1.97
N ARG A 165 12.60 12.91 2.51
CA ARG A 165 11.68 12.01 3.21
C ARG A 165 10.81 11.28 2.21
N VAL A 166 10.87 9.94 2.22
CA VAL A 166 10.18 9.07 1.25
C VAL A 166 9.03 8.26 1.86
N ALA A 167 8.68 8.53 3.13
CA ALA A 167 7.64 7.82 3.85
C ALA A 167 6.26 8.01 3.21
N PRO A 168 5.50 6.94 2.92
CA PRO A 168 4.10 7.02 2.54
C PRO A 168 3.23 7.25 3.79
N ASP A 169 3.03 8.52 4.17
CA ASP A 169 2.36 8.93 5.41
C ASP A 169 0.91 8.45 5.56
N LEU A 170 0.31 7.99 4.48
CA LEU A 170 -1.03 7.40 4.47
C LEU A 170 -1.07 6.01 5.16
N LEU A 171 0.06 5.32 5.29
CA LEU A 171 0.14 4.02 5.93
C LEU A 171 0.24 4.15 7.47
N PRO A 172 -0.16 3.12 8.24
CA PRO A 172 0.08 3.10 9.68
C PRO A 172 1.56 3.28 10.02
N ALA A 173 1.87 4.11 11.01
CA ALA A 173 3.24 4.34 11.42
C ALA A 173 3.93 3.03 11.82
N GLY A 174 5.15 2.82 11.33
CA GLY A 174 5.93 1.62 11.60
C GLY A 174 5.47 0.35 10.86
N SER A 175 4.51 0.46 9.93
CA SER A 175 4.06 -0.70 9.13
C SER A 175 4.97 -1.02 7.95
N VAL A 176 5.82 -0.09 7.57
CA VAL A 176 6.75 -0.20 6.44
C VAL A 176 8.09 0.42 6.78
N GLU A 177 9.12 0.05 6.02
CA GLU A 177 10.48 0.56 6.16
C GLU A 177 11.15 0.73 4.80
N LEU A 178 12.19 1.56 4.75
CA LEU A 178 12.99 1.80 3.55
C LEU A 178 14.05 0.70 3.42
N ALA A 179 13.91 -0.16 2.42
CA ALA A 179 14.78 -1.32 2.23
C ALA A 179 16.03 -1.00 1.40
N GLU A 180 15.84 -0.35 0.25
CA GLU A 180 16.90 -0.10 -0.72
C GLU A 180 16.72 1.27 -1.38
N VAL A 181 17.84 1.89 -1.74
CA VAL A 181 17.88 3.19 -2.44
C VAL A 181 18.83 3.13 -3.63
N TRP A 182 18.46 3.75 -4.73
CA TRP A 182 19.31 3.98 -5.90
C TRP A 182 19.24 5.46 -6.29
N ILE A 183 20.40 6.03 -6.59
CA ILE A 183 20.52 7.37 -7.17
C ILE A 183 21.18 7.25 -8.53
N ASP A 184 20.52 7.76 -9.58
CA ASP A 184 20.95 7.64 -10.97
C ASP A 184 21.33 6.21 -11.36
N ASP A 185 20.45 5.27 -10.99
CA ASP A 185 20.54 3.82 -11.21
C ASP A 185 21.70 3.10 -10.48
N LYS A 186 22.39 3.79 -9.55
CA LYS A 186 23.45 3.19 -8.73
C LYS A 186 22.95 2.95 -7.31
N PRO A 187 23.26 1.80 -6.68
CA PRO A 187 22.93 1.56 -5.27
C PRO A 187 23.49 2.68 -4.39
N TYR A 188 22.67 3.12 -3.43
CA TYR A 188 23.01 4.18 -2.50
C TYR A 188 22.67 3.77 -1.07
N TYR A 189 23.56 4.06 -0.10
CA TYR A 189 23.48 3.46 1.25
C TYR A 189 23.37 4.50 2.37
N ASP A 190 23.42 5.81 2.06
CA ASP A 190 23.25 6.84 3.09
C ASP A 190 21.77 7.20 3.24
N PHE A 191 21.07 6.35 4.00
CA PHE A 191 19.66 6.54 4.32
C PHE A 191 19.31 5.99 5.72
N ASP A 192 18.27 6.56 6.32
CA ASP A 192 17.65 6.07 7.54
C ASP A 192 16.48 5.14 7.19
N LYS A 193 16.65 3.85 7.53
CA LYS A 193 15.69 2.78 7.24
C LYS A 193 14.32 3.04 7.90
N SER A 194 14.32 3.32 9.19
CA SER A 194 13.11 3.50 9.99
C SER A 194 12.51 4.90 9.87
N GLY A 195 13.34 5.91 9.80
CA GLY A 195 12.94 7.30 9.55
C GLY A 195 12.50 7.54 8.11
N MET A 196 12.80 6.60 7.20
CA MET A 196 12.50 6.67 5.77
C MET A 196 13.00 7.97 5.13
N ILE A 197 14.27 8.28 5.41
CA ILE A 197 14.94 9.49 4.95
C ILE A 197 16.17 9.10 4.16
N VAL A 198 16.34 9.68 2.97
CA VAL A 198 17.52 9.54 2.13
C VAL A 198 18.34 10.84 2.26
N SER A 199 19.62 10.74 2.66
CA SER A 199 20.56 11.86 2.61
C SER A 199 20.99 12.05 1.16
N LEU A 200 20.57 13.14 0.52
CA LEU A 200 20.91 13.38 -0.89
C LEU A 200 22.37 13.86 -1.02
N PRO A 201 23.14 13.34 -1.98
CA PRO A 201 24.46 13.86 -2.29
C PRO A 201 24.35 15.25 -2.91
N ASP A 202 25.41 16.05 -2.75
CA ASP A 202 25.52 17.33 -3.45
C ASP A 202 25.44 17.12 -4.96
N SER A 203 24.60 17.92 -5.61
CA SER A 203 24.42 17.89 -7.07
C SER A 203 23.96 19.24 -7.58
N ASP A 204 24.46 19.63 -8.75
CA ASP A 204 24.02 20.80 -9.52
C ASP A 204 22.83 20.48 -10.46
N LYS A 205 22.33 19.25 -10.43
CA LYS A 205 21.23 18.73 -11.27
C LYS A 205 20.23 17.94 -10.45
N PRO A 206 18.95 17.90 -10.88
CA PRO A 206 17.97 17.02 -10.28
C PRO A 206 18.43 15.55 -10.34
N LEU A 207 18.33 14.86 -9.21
CA LEU A 207 18.69 13.46 -9.08
C LEU A 207 17.51 12.56 -9.43
N ARG A 208 17.77 11.35 -9.99
CA ARG A 208 16.77 10.31 -10.13
C ARG A 208 16.91 9.36 -8.94
N VAL A 209 15.97 9.45 -8.00
CA VAL A 209 15.98 8.62 -6.79
C VAL A 209 14.89 7.56 -6.90
N ARG A 210 15.29 6.29 -6.87
CA ARG A 210 14.39 5.14 -6.71
C ARG A 210 14.58 4.60 -5.30
N VAL A 211 13.48 4.36 -4.60
CA VAL A 211 13.49 3.75 -3.29
C VAL A 211 12.60 2.52 -3.29
N ARG A 212 13.03 1.47 -2.60
CA ARG A 212 12.23 0.29 -2.32
C ARG A 212 11.73 0.36 -0.88
N ILE A 213 10.42 0.34 -0.74
CA ILE A 213 9.75 0.27 0.55
C ILE A 213 9.19 -1.13 0.73
N GLU A 214 9.38 -1.71 1.91
CA GLU A 214 8.88 -3.05 2.23
C GLU A 214 8.11 -3.05 3.56
N PRO A 215 7.24 -4.05 3.81
CA PRO A 215 6.61 -4.21 5.10
C PRO A 215 7.64 -4.34 6.21
N ALA A 216 7.45 -3.59 7.31
CA ALA A 216 8.35 -3.64 8.44
C ALA A 216 8.44 -5.05 9.05
N GLY A 217 9.65 -5.45 9.43
CA GLY A 217 9.92 -6.77 10.02
C GLY A 217 9.90 -7.94 9.02
N LEU A 218 9.78 -7.69 7.71
CA LEU A 218 9.96 -8.70 6.67
C LEU A 218 11.30 -8.58 5.94
N GLY A 219 11.96 -7.43 6.09
CA GLY A 219 13.26 -7.18 5.51
C GLY A 219 14.41 -7.79 6.31
N PHE A 220 15.62 -7.69 5.75
CA PHE A 220 16.83 -8.08 6.47
C PHE A 220 17.14 -7.09 7.60
N SER A 221 17.39 -7.60 8.81
CA SER A 221 18.03 -6.87 9.90
C SER A 221 19.27 -7.61 10.42
N ALA A 222 20.20 -6.84 10.98
CA ALA A 222 21.38 -7.34 11.66
C ALA A 222 21.54 -6.57 12.98
N ASP A 223 21.04 -7.14 14.04
CA ASP A 223 21.03 -6.53 15.36
C ASP A 223 22.27 -6.93 16.16
N LEU A 224 23.07 -5.94 16.58
CA LEU A 224 24.23 -6.18 17.43
C LEU A 224 23.78 -6.60 18.83
N MET A 225 24.04 -7.85 19.20
CA MET A 225 23.71 -8.43 20.51
C MET A 225 24.78 -8.12 21.55
N SER A 226 26.07 -8.24 21.18
CA SER A 226 27.21 -7.88 22.02
C SER A 226 28.44 -7.62 21.18
N PHE A 227 29.39 -6.83 21.75
CA PHE A 227 30.74 -6.63 21.20
C PHE A 227 31.75 -6.73 22.31
N GLU A 228 32.49 -7.82 22.30
CA GLU A 228 33.51 -8.13 23.37
C GLU A 228 34.75 -8.72 22.74
N ASN A 229 35.93 -8.27 23.21
CA ASN A 229 37.25 -8.78 22.78
C ASN A 229 37.45 -8.75 21.25
N GLY A 230 36.89 -7.76 20.57
CA GLY A 230 36.96 -7.65 19.12
C GLY A 230 35.96 -8.55 18.36
N ILE A 231 35.12 -9.30 19.06
CA ILE A 231 34.11 -10.17 18.44
C ILE A 231 32.73 -9.53 18.53
N GLY A 232 32.10 -9.23 17.39
CA GLY A 232 30.72 -8.81 17.29
C GLY A 232 29.79 -10.01 17.16
N ARG A 233 28.73 -10.05 18.01
CA ARG A 233 27.66 -11.05 17.91
C ARG A 233 26.42 -10.37 17.35
N PHE A 234 25.88 -10.90 16.25
CA PHE A 234 24.71 -10.34 15.57
C PHE A 234 23.61 -11.38 15.50
N ALA A 235 22.37 -10.96 15.75
CA ALA A 235 21.18 -11.69 15.34
C ALA A 235 20.76 -11.20 13.96
N LEU A 236 20.64 -12.12 13.01
CA LEU A 236 20.16 -11.82 11.66
C LEU A 236 18.71 -12.26 11.52
N ASP A 237 17.88 -11.43 10.93
CA ASP A 237 16.47 -11.71 10.63
C ASP A 237 16.15 -11.41 9.17
N GLY A 238 15.27 -12.21 8.56
CA GLY A 238 14.75 -11.99 7.21
C GLY A 238 15.61 -12.57 6.09
N ASP A 239 15.72 -11.85 4.99
CA ASP A 239 16.35 -12.31 3.74
C ASP A 239 17.70 -11.63 3.51
N LEU A 240 18.80 -12.36 3.56
CA LEU A 240 20.14 -11.85 3.24
C LEU A 240 20.45 -12.09 1.76
N THR A 241 20.20 -11.08 0.94
CA THR A 241 20.47 -11.09 -0.50
C THR A 241 21.66 -10.20 -0.84
N LYS A 242 22.18 -10.33 -2.06
CA LYS A 242 23.28 -9.50 -2.57
C LYS A 242 23.04 -7.99 -2.38
N SER A 243 21.83 -7.53 -2.55
CA SER A 243 21.47 -6.12 -2.39
C SER A 243 21.49 -5.65 -0.94
N LYS A 244 21.33 -6.57 0.02
CA LYS A 244 21.28 -6.30 1.47
C LYS A 244 22.61 -6.47 2.19
N LEU A 245 23.58 -7.15 1.58
CA LEU A 245 24.95 -7.28 2.12
C LEU A 245 25.61 -5.94 2.50
N PRO A 246 25.52 -4.87 1.69
CA PRO A 246 26.07 -3.57 2.06
C PRO A 246 25.47 -2.99 3.33
N LEU A 247 24.20 -3.28 3.64
CA LEU A 247 23.57 -2.87 4.90
C LEU A 247 24.20 -3.57 6.09
N PHE A 248 24.43 -4.89 6.00
CA PHE A 248 25.12 -5.63 7.03
C PHE A 248 26.57 -5.15 7.21
N LYS A 249 27.27 -4.89 6.11
CA LYS A 249 28.63 -4.33 6.13
C LYS A 249 28.68 -2.98 6.87
N LYS A 250 27.70 -2.09 6.63
CA LYS A 250 27.60 -0.80 7.32
C LYS A 250 27.43 -0.99 8.84
N GLU A 251 26.70 -2.01 9.29
CA GLU A 251 26.61 -2.32 10.73
C GLU A 251 27.95 -2.78 11.31
N LEU A 252 28.70 -3.60 10.56
CA LEU A 252 30.04 -4.03 10.96
C LEU A 252 31.04 -2.89 11.03
N GLU A 253 30.97 -1.93 10.09
CA GLU A 253 31.87 -0.77 10.03
C GLU A 253 31.68 0.20 11.21
N LYS A 254 30.58 0.13 11.95
CA LYS A 254 30.38 0.90 13.20
C LYS A 254 31.24 0.41 14.36
N LEU A 255 31.79 -0.80 14.27
CA LEU A 255 32.55 -1.43 15.35
C LEU A 255 34.04 -1.24 15.15
N THR A 256 34.66 -0.39 15.98
CA THR A 256 36.11 -0.19 15.96
C THR A 256 36.82 -1.40 16.61
N GLY A 257 37.82 -1.96 15.91
CA GLY A 257 38.59 -3.08 16.41
C GLY A 257 37.92 -4.45 16.27
N LEU A 258 36.99 -4.55 15.30
CA LEU A 258 36.35 -5.82 14.95
C LEU A 258 37.40 -6.80 14.36
N THR A 259 37.53 -7.98 14.97
CA THR A 259 38.47 -9.05 14.57
C THR A 259 37.74 -10.33 14.19
N GLY A 260 36.46 -10.46 14.56
CA GLY A 260 35.62 -11.59 14.22
C GLY A 260 34.14 -11.30 14.41
N ILE A 261 33.32 -12.05 13.71
CA ILE A 261 31.86 -12.00 13.83
C ILE A 261 31.28 -13.37 14.14
N VAL A 262 30.25 -13.39 14.97
CA VAL A 262 29.40 -14.56 15.22
C VAL A 262 27.96 -14.12 14.87
N VAL A 263 27.29 -14.89 14.04
CA VAL A 263 25.93 -14.59 13.62
C VAL A 263 24.97 -15.66 14.09
N ASP A 264 23.90 -15.23 14.72
CA ASP A 264 22.72 -16.05 14.97
C ASP A 264 21.77 -15.91 13.77
N MET A 265 21.55 -17.02 13.08
CA MET A 265 20.74 -17.09 11.87
C MET A 265 19.39 -17.76 12.11
N THR A 266 18.98 -17.92 13.35
CA THR A 266 17.74 -18.64 13.72
C THR A 266 16.50 -18.08 13.03
N ASN A 267 16.46 -16.76 12.80
CA ASN A 267 15.33 -16.07 12.19
C ASN A 267 15.53 -15.74 10.69
N MET A 268 16.62 -16.26 10.10
CA MET A 268 16.85 -16.08 8.67
C MET A 268 15.83 -16.88 7.86
N LYS A 269 15.26 -16.24 6.83
CA LYS A 269 14.30 -16.87 5.90
C LYS A 269 15.00 -17.43 4.67
N THR A 270 15.81 -16.58 4.02
CA THR A 270 16.59 -16.95 2.85
C THR A 270 17.99 -16.34 2.88
N ILE A 271 18.94 -17.03 2.27
CA ILE A 271 20.28 -16.51 1.93
C ILE A 271 20.54 -16.88 0.50
N ASP A 272 20.89 -15.90 -0.36
CA ASP A 272 21.34 -16.19 -1.72
C ASP A 272 22.82 -16.60 -1.76
N ASP A 273 23.30 -17.11 -2.92
CA ASP A 273 24.67 -17.58 -3.08
C ASP A 273 25.73 -16.51 -2.76
N THR A 274 25.39 -15.23 -2.89
CA THR A 274 26.28 -14.12 -2.54
C THR A 274 26.34 -13.92 -1.03
N GLY A 275 25.21 -14.08 -0.33
CA GLY A 275 25.15 -14.02 1.13
C GLY A 275 25.99 -15.10 1.81
N TRP A 276 26.08 -16.31 1.23
CA TRP A 276 26.92 -17.40 1.75
C TRP A 276 28.43 -17.16 1.57
N ASN A 277 28.83 -16.38 0.57
CA ASN A 277 30.23 -16.16 0.23
C ASN A 277 30.81 -14.86 0.79
N TYR A 278 30.07 -14.17 1.65
CA TYR A 278 30.51 -12.94 2.31
C TYR A 278 31.17 -13.23 3.66
#